data_a72acb789c0c3e9bd3982af3d4e047b8
#
_entry.id   a72acb789c0c3e9bd3982af3d4e047b8
#
_cell.length_a   1.000
_cell.length_b   1.000
_cell.length_c   1.000
_cell.angle_alpha   90.00
_cell.angle_beta   90.00
_cell.angle_gamma   90.00
#
_symmetry.space_group_name_H-M   'P 1'
#
loop_
_entity.id
_entity.type
_entity.pdbx_description
1 polymer ?
#
loop_
_entity_poly.entity_id
_entity_poly.type
_entity_poly.pdbx_seq_one_letter_code
_entity_poly.pdbx_strand_id
1 'polypeptide(L)'
;MYIIKDMQTFLVIVPEGGMLFEAAGIADILMHANRLKSADSRKRSYEVTIATTQPHRVVHGQSGLNLLADHRLSDLDPELQRDTIMITGKGLTEEENACVVDWVRRAASKARRVVSVCAGAFLLAQASLLDGRRATTHWRLLDTLQSRFPKVKVERGPIYVQDGTVWTSAGVSSGFDLTLALVEDDHGFTLARDVAQDLVMFLRRPGGQSQFSRYLLNQAKRPGPIRDLQSWILENLARDLSVEKLADRVAMSPRNFTRVFTRETDTPPAKFVEEARLDAARQRLEQGTEGLEQVAVATGFGNSLNLRRVFERNLQLTPTEYRERFCSRILA
;
A
#
# COMPACT_ATOMS: atom_id res chain seq x y z
N MET A 1 39.63 -13.30 2.07
CA MET A 1 38.48 -12.87 2.88
C MET A 1 37.36 -12.54 1.91
N TYR A 2 36.51 -13.52 1.57
CA TYR A 2 35.36 -13.29 0.68
C TYR A 2 34.35 -12.47 1.47
N ILE A 3 34.19 -11.19 1.12
CA ILE A 3 33.10 -10.36 1.58
C ILE A 3 31.83 -10.96 0.96
N ILE A 4 30.96 -11.53 1.78
CA ILE A 4 29.62 -11.95 1.38
C ILE A 4 28.84 -10.65 1.09
N LYS A 5 28.83 -10.23 -0.18
CA LYS A 5 28.27 -8.96 -0.67
C LYS A 5 26.74 -9.06 -0.90
N ASP A 6 26.09 -10.12 -0.42
CA ASP A 6 24.70 -10.44 -0.79
C ASP A 6 23.68 -10.39 0.37
N MET A 7 24.11 -10.16 1.62
CA MET A 7 23.19 -10.07 2.76
C MET A 7 22.73 -8.63 2.93
N GLN A 8 21.43 -8.43 2.85
CA GLN A 8 20.79 -7.12 3.00
C GLN A 8 20.29 -6.91 4.43
N THR A 9 20.61 -5.77 5.00
CA THR A 9 20.22 -5.41 6.36
C THR A 9 18.89 -4.67 6.38
N PHE A 10 17.96 -5.15 7.19
CA PHE A 10 16.67 -4.51 7.45
C PHE A 10 16.59 -4.08 8.91
N LEU A 11 16.46 -2.79 9.14
CA LEU A 11 16.11 -2.24 10.43
C LEU A 11 14.63 -1.91 10.45
N VAL A 12 13.86 -2.60 11.28
CA VAL A 12 12.42 -2.34 11.48
C VAL A 12 12.26 -1.56 12.78
N ILE A 13 11.86 -0.29 12.67
CA ILE A 13 11.60 0.60 13.79
C ILE A 13 10.13 0.47 14.20
N VAL A 14 9.91 0.07 15.44
CA VAL A 14 8.58 -0.18 16.03
C VAL A 14 8.32 0.82 17.15
N PRO A 15 7.46 1.81 16.90
CA PRO A 15 7.04 2.77 17.92
C PRO A 15 6.13 2.13 18.98
N GLU A 16 6.08 2.72 20.18
CA GLU A 16 5.16 2.32 21.23
C GLU A 16 3.70 2.48 20.81
N GLY A 17 2.84 1.55 21.21
CA GLY A 17 1.43 1.52 20.82
C GLY A 17 1.20 1.17 19.36
N GLY A 18 2.23 0.68 18.66
CA GLY A 18 2.14 0.24 17.28
C GLY A 18 1.38 -1.08 17.12
N MET A 19 1.02 -1.40 15.90
CA MET A 19 0.43 -2.69 15.55
C MET A 19 1.55 -3.71 15.35
N LEU A 20 1.82 -4.54 16.37
CA LEU A 20 2.93 -5.50 16.34
C LEU A 20 2.83 -6.51 15.20
N PHE A 21 1.62 -6.76 14.69
CA PHE A 21 1.38 -7.59 13.51
C PHE A 21 2.13 -7.08 12.27
N GLU A 22 2.33 -5.74 12.13
CA GLU A 22 3.13 -5.18 11.04
C GLU A 22 4.59 -5.66 11.15
N ALA A 23 5.21 -5.45 12.31
CA ALA A 23 6.61 -5.80 12.51
C ALA A 23 6.86 -7.31 12.39
N ALA A 24 6.01 -8.12 13.03
CA ALA A 24 6.11 -9.57 12.98
C ALA A 24 5.95 -10.11 11.56
N GLY A 25 4.92 -9.70 10.84
CA GLY A 25 4.67 -10.19 9.49
C GLY A 25 5.75 -9.76 8.48
N ILE A 26 6.29 -8.54 8.60
CA ILE A 26 7.44 -8.09 7.80
C ILE A 26 8.66 -8.97 8.07
N ALA A 27 8.99 -9.20 9.33
CA ALA A 27 10.12 -10.05 9.70
C ALA A 27 9.93 -11.48 9.20
N ASP A 28 8.72 -12.06 9.35
CA ASP A 28 8.41 -13.41 8.91
C ASP A 28 8.53 -13.57 7.38
N ILE A 29 8.05 -12.60 6.59
CA ILE A 29 8.18 -12.61 5.12
C ILE A 29 9.66 -12.64 4.72
N LEU A 30 10.49 -11.77 5.31
CA LEU A 30 11.92 -11.71 5.00
C LEU A 30 12.67 -12.98 5.44
N MET A 31 12.33 -13.51 6.62
CA MET A 31 12.90 -14.78 7.09
C MET A 31 12.44 -15.98 6.25
N HIS A 32 11.23 -15.92 5.70
CA HIS A 32 10.74 -16.94 4.78
C HIS A 32 11.50 -16.90 3.45
N ALA A 33 11.78 -15.72 2.92
CA ALA A 33 12.64 -15.55 1.75
C ALA A 33 14.05 -16.15 1.97
N ASN A 34 14.63 -15.99 3.16
CA ASN A 34 15.89 -16.63 3.53
C ASN A 34 15.80 -18.16 3.43
N ARG A 35 14.73 -18.76 3.96
CA ARG A 35 14.53 -20.22 3.96
C ARG A 35 14.40 -20.79 2.56
N LEU A 36 13.65 -20.10 1.68
CA LEU A 36 13.46 -20.55 0.30
C LEU A 36 14.71 -20.40 -0.57
N LYS A 37 15.51 -19.35 -0.33
CA LYS A 37 16.71 -19.09 -1.12
C LYS A 37 17.86 -20.04 -0.77
N SER A 38 18.00 -20.43 0.49
CA SER A 38 19.05 -21.35 0.93
C SER A 38 18.69 -22.11 2.19
N ALA A 39 18.87 -23.43 2.16
CA ALA A 39 18.81 -24.27 3.35
C ALA A 39 20.01 -24.03 4.30
N ASP A 40 21.12 -23.46 3.80
CA ASP A 40 22.28 -23.09 4.62
C ASP A 40 22.04 -21.74 5.30
N SER A 41 21.83 -21.76 6.61
CA SER A 41 21.59 -20.55 7.43
C SER A 41 22.72 -19.52 7.36
N ARG A 42 23.90 -19.90 6.89
CA ARG A 42 25.06 -19.00 6.69
C ARG A 42 24.96 -18.19 5.40
N LYS A 43 24.05 -18.54 4.48
CA LYS A 43 23.82 -17.85 3.21
C LYS A 43 22.52 -17.06 3.25
N ARG A 44 22.26 -16.34 4.34
CA ARG A 44 21.08 -15.49 4.48
C ARG A 44 21.11 -14.35 3.49
N SER A 45 19.96 -14.04 2.90
CA SER A 45 19.76 -12.87 2.04
C SER A 45 19.41 -11.63 2.83
N TYR A 46 18.73 -11.82 3.97
CA TYR A 46 18.26 -10.76 4.83
C TYR A 46 18.70 -10.97 6.28
N GLU A 47 19.18 -9.90 6.88
CA GLU A 47 19.34 -9.75 8.33
C GLU A 47 18.32 -8.74 8.81
N VAL A 48 17.41 -9.17 9.67
CA VAL A 48 16.33 -8.31 10.20
C VAL A 48 16.63 -7.98 11.65
N THR A 49 16.66 -6.70 11.96
CA THR A 49 16.85 -6.16 13.31
C THR A 49 15.63 -5.32 13.67
N ILE A 50 15.05 -5.55 14.83
CA ILE A 50 13.92 -4.77 15.35
C ILE A 50 14.43 -3.79 16.40
N ALA A 51 14.10 -2.50 16.21
CA ALA A 51 14.42 -1.46 17.19
C ALA A 51 13.16 -0.74 17.66
N THR A 52 13.14 -0.36 18.93
CA THR A 52 12.08 0.46 19.51
C THR A 52 12.51 1.90 19.70
N THR A 53 11.57 2.84 19.61
CA THR A 53 11.78 4.26 19.93
C THR A 53 11.77 4.54 21.44
N GLN A 54 11.46 3.53 22.25
CA GLN A 54 11.33 3.63 23.70
C GLN A 54 12.69 3.53 24.44
N PRO A 55 12.78 4.04 25.68
CA PRO A 55 13.98 3.90 26.52
C PRO A 55 14.22 2.47 27.00
N HIS A 56 13.27 1.57 26.80
CA HIS A 56 13.36 0.13 27.10
C HIS A 56 13.11 -0.69 25.84
N ARG A 57 13.49 -1.99 25.86
CA ARG A 57 13.37 -2.87 24.68
C ARG A 57 11.99 -3.48 24.51
N VAL A 58 11.09 -3.34 25.46
CA VAL A 58 9.73 -3.87 25.37
C VAL A 58 8.84 -2.85 24.68
N VAL A 59 8.15 -3.27 23.61
CA VAL A 59 7.12 -2.47 22.92
C VAL A 59 5.77 -3.05 23.29
N HIS A 60 4.89 -2.23 23.86
CA HIS A 60 3.52 -2.60 24.16
C HIS A 60 2.65 -2.30 22.93
N GLY A 61 2.07 -3.34 22.34
CA GLY A 61 1.22 -3.21 21.17
C GLY A 61 -0.23 -2.87 21.52
N GLN A 62 -0.97 -2.33 20.53
CA GLN A 62 -2.40 -2.02 20.67
C GLN A 62 -3.26 -3.24 21.04
N SER A 63 -2.82 -4.45 20.70
CA SER A 63 -3.49 -5.71 21.00
C SER A 63 -3.32 -6.21 22.44
N GLY A 64 -2.49 -5.53 23.25
CA GLY A 64 -2.05 -6.00 24.55
C GLY A 64 -0.89 -7.00 24.52
N LEU A 65 -0.42 -7.39 23.32
CA LEU A 65 0.80 -8.17 23.17
C LEU A 65 2.03 -7.29 23.40
N ASN A 66 3.11 -7.90 23.84
CA ASN A 66 4.40 -7.26 24.00
C ASN A 66 5.41 -7.85 23.01
N LEU A 67 6.24 -7.00 22.44
CA LEU A 67 7.37 -7.36 21.59
C LEU A 67 8.66 -6.97 22.30
N LEU A 68 9.60 -7.89 22.41
CA LEU A 68 10.96 -7.57 22.85
C LEU A 68 11.80 -7.21 21.62
N ALA A 69 12.13 -5.93 21.47
CA ALA A 69 13.01 -5.47 20.40
C ALA A 69 14.47 -5.89 20.65
N ASP A 70 15.22 -6.06 19.55
CA ASP A 70 16.66 -6.39 19.64
C ASP A 70 17.45 -5.22 20.24
N HIS A 71 17.07 -3.98 19.88
CA HIS A 71 17.74 -2.76 20.32
C HIS A 71 16.76 -1.64 20.64
N ARG A 72 17.22 -0.67 21.43
CA ARG A 72 16.64 0.67 21.44
C ARG A 72 17.22 1.45 20.27
N LEU A 73 16.42 2.30 19.65
CA LEU A 73 16.90 3.13 18.55
C LEU A 73 18.06 4.03 18.97
N SER A 74 18.03 4.50 20.22
CA SER A 74 19.09 5.32 20.83
C SER A 74 20.45 4.61 20.94
N ASP A 75 20.47 3.28 20.91
CA ASP A 75 21.71 2.49 21.04
C ASP A 75 22.35 2.22 19.66
N LEU A 76 21.63 2.54 18.58
CA LEU A 76 22.08 2.32 17.21
C LEU A 76 22.71 3.58 16.63
N ASP A 77 23.86 3.43 15.98
CA ASP A 77 24.50 4.52 15.25
C ASP A 77 23.71 4.84 13.96
N PRO A 78 23.18 6.07 13.81
CA PRO A 78 22.50 6.48 12.58
C PRO A 78 23.42 6.61 11.36
N GLU A 79 24.73 6.75 11.56
CA GLU A 79 25.70 6.85 10.47
C GLU A 79 26.09 5.49 9.88
N LEU A 80 25.72 4.39 10.54
CA LEU A 80 25.95 3.04 10.02
C LEU A 80 25.11 2.80 8.78
N GLN A 81 25.76 2.41 7.69
CA GLN A 81 25.09 2.08 6.42
C GLN A 81 24.17 0.87 6.62
N ARG A 82 22.91 1.01 6.15
CA ARG A 82 21.89 -0.05 6.13
C ARG A 82 21.24 -0.10 4.76
N ASP A 83 20.81 -1.30 4.35
CA ASP A 83 20.09 -1.42 3.08
C ASP A 83 18.67 -0.86 3.20
N THR A 84 17.94 -1.25 4.23
CA THR A 84 16.55 -0.81 4.41
C THR A 84 16.30 -0.36 5.85
N ILE A 85 15.72 0.83 5.99
CA ILE A 85 15.13 1.30 7.24
C ILE A 85 13.62 1.33 7.04
N MET A 86 12.88 0.55 7.82
CA MET A 86 11.43 0.44 7.73
C MET A 86 10.79 0.89 9.05
N ILE A 87 9.80 1.76 8.96
CA ILE A 87 9.09 2.32 10.10
C ILE A 87 7.65 1.84 10.08
N THR A 88 7.22 1.14 11.14
CA THR A 88 5.84 0.70 11.31
C THR A 88 4.96 1.83 11.87
N GLY A 89 3.65 1.66 11.74
CA GLY A 89 2.68 2.65 12.20
C GLY A 89 2.43 2.60 13.70
N LYS A 90 2.13 3.77 14.27
CA LYS A 90 1.51 3.90 15.59
C LYS A 90 0.26 4.77 15.50
N GLY A 91 -0.50 4.87 16.58
CA GLY A 91 -1.61 5.83 16.67
C GLY A 91 -1.15 7.29 16.46
N LEU A 92 -2.02 8.11 15.87
CA LEU A 92 -1.69 9.44 15.31
C LEU A 92 -1.77 10.60 16.29
N THR A 93 -1.51 10.47 17.50
CA THR A 93 -1.86 11.56 18.41
C THR A 93 -0.72 12.51 18.75
N GLU A 94 0.54 12.16 18.52
CA GLU A 94 1.66 12.96 19.01
C GLU A 94 2.75 13.10 17.96
N GLU A 95 3.46 14.23 18.01
CA GLU A 95 4.74 14.40 17.33
C GLU A 95 5.76 13.43 17.94
N GLU A 96 6.54 12.79 17.09
CA GLU A 96 7.64 11.98 17.58
C GLU A 96 8.66 12.84 18.29
N ASN A 97 9.33 12.24 19.26
CA ASN A 97 10.44 12.89 19.94
C ASN A 97 11.47 13.40 18.91
N ALA A 98 11.92 14.64 19.05
CA ALA A 98 12.87 15.28 18.13
C ALA A 98 14.14 14.45 17.92
N CYS A 99 14.60 13.70 18.94
CA CYS A 99 15.75 12.81 18.82
C CYS A 99 15.48 11.63 17.86
N VAL A 100 14.25 11.08 17.87
CA VAL A 100 13.85 10.00 16.94
C VAL A 100 13.78 10.54 15.51
N VAL A 101 13.18 11.72 15.33
CA VAL A 101 13.10 12.39 14.02
C VAL A 101 14.49 12.67 13.45
N ASP A 102 15.41 13.20 14.27
CA ASP A 102 16.78 13.47 13.85
C ASP A 102 17.54 12.19 13.52
N TRP A 103 17.40 11.16 14.36
CA TRP A 103 17.99 9.85 14.10
C TRP A 103 17.54 9.29 12.73
N VAL A 104 16.25 9.30 12.45
CA VAL A 104 15.70 8.81 11.18
C VAL A 104 16.20 9.65 10.01
N ARG A 105 16.25 10.97 10.13
CA ARG A 105 16.78 11.87 9.09
C ARG A 105 18.23 11.55 8.74
N ARG A 106 19.08 11.37 9.74
CA ARG A 106 20.51 11.07 9.56
C ARG A 106 20.67 9.67 8.95
N ALA A 107 20.02 8.67 9.50
CA ALA A 107 20.10 7.30 9.03
C ALA A 107 19.57 7.12 7.59
N ALA A 108 18.52 7.86 7.22
CA ALA A 108 17.97 7.86 5.86
C ALA A 108 18.99 8.29 4.80
N SER A 109 19.92 9.20 5.14
CA SER A 109 20.97 9.65 4.21
C SER A 109 22.00 8.58 3.88
N LYS A 110 22.08 7.53 4.70
CA LYS A 110 23.01 6.40 4.56
C LYS A 110 22.33 5.12 4.10
N ALA A 111 21.01 5.09 4.10
CA ALA A 111 20.23 3.93 3.70
C ALA A 111 20.08 3.85 2.18
N ARG A 112 20.11 2.64 1.62
CA ARG A 112 19.76 2.41 0.22
C ARG A 112 18.30 2.76 -0.04
N ARG A 113 17.41 2.45 0.91
CA ARG A 113 15.99 2.82 0.86
C ARG A 113 15.38 3.01 2.25
N VAL A 114 14.37 3.86 2.30
CA VAL A 114 13.59 4.13 3.51
C VAL A 114 12.13 3.79 3.24
N VAL A 115 11.52 3.09 4.16
CA VAL A 115 10.19 2.49 4.01
C VAL A 115 9.30 2.89 5.18
N SER A 116 8.04 3.18 4.91
CA SER A 116 7.04 3.36 5.95
C SER A 116 5.81 2.49 5.71
N VAL A 117 5.25 2.01 6.80
CA VAL A 117 3.98 1.28 6.82
C VAL A 117 2.96 2.09 7.60
N CYS A 118 1.74 2.24 7.07
CA CYS A 118 0.65 2.89 7.77
C CYS A 118 1.00 4.32 8.23
N ALA A 119 0.79 4.62 9.52
CA ALA A 119 1.11 5.91 10.13
C ALA A 119 2.62 6.20 10.24
N GLY A 120 3.51 5.24 9.94
CA GLY A 120 4.96 5.46 9.86
C GLY A 120 5.34 6.55 8.86
N ALA A 121 4.49 6.83 7.86
CA ALA A 121 4.67 7.94 6.93
C ALA A 121 4.75 9.31 7.62
N PHE A 122 4.11 9.49 8.77
CA PHE A 122 4.17 10.74 9.52
C PHE A 122 5.56 11.02 10.10
N LEU A 123 6.24 9.99 10.58
CA LEU A 123 7.63 10.15 11.03
C LEU A 123 8.56 10.49 9.86
N LEU A 124 8.37 9.88 8.69
CA LEU A 124 9.14 10.27 7.50
C LEU A 124 8.85 11.73 7.08
N ALA A 125 7.59 12.15 7.17
CA ALA A 125 7.21 13.54 6.86
C ALA A 125 7.81 14.54 7.87
N GLN A 126 7.80 14.24 9.18
CA GLN A 126 8.45 15.03 10.20
C GLN A 126 9.96 15.13 9.97
N ALA A 127 10.58 14.06 9.49
CA ALA A 127 11.99 14.07 9.11
C ALA A 127 12.26 14.80 7.77
N SER A 128 11.23 15.36 7.11
CA SER A 128 11.28 16.02 5.80
C SER A 128 11.69 15.09 4.65
N LEU A 129 11.60 13.79 4.83
CA LEU A 129 11.97 12.79 3.83
C LEU A 129 10.90 12.61 2.74
N LEU A 130 9.68 13.13 2.96
CA LEU A 130 8.59 13.10 2.01
C LEU A 130 8.37 14.43 1.26
N ASP A 131 9.13 15.48 1.55
CA ASP A 131 8.98 16.80 0.91
C ASP A 131 9.17 16.69 -0.60
N GLY A 132 8.14 17.11 -1.37
CA GLY A 132 8.11 17.04 -2.83
C GLY A 132 7.90 15.64 -3.43
N ARG A 133 7.84 14.59 -2.60
CA ARG A 133 7.70 13.20 -3.03
C ARG A 133 6.26 12.74 -3.03
N ARG A 134 5.97 11.75 -3.88
CA ARG A 134 4.72 10.99 -3.83
C ARG A 134 4.76 10.03 -2.64
N ALA A 135 3.68 9.97 -1.89
CA ALA A 135 3.59 9.08 -0.73
C ALA A 135 2.13 8.68 -0.47
N THR A 136 1.94 7.55 0.19
CA THR A 136 0.65 7.13 0.71
C THR A 136 0.75 6.77 2.18
N THR A 137 -0.39 6.66 2.83
CA THR A 137 -0.54 6.20 4.21
C THR A 137 -1.89 5.51 4.36
N HIS A 138 -2.26 5.12 5.56
CA HIS A 138 -3.58 4.54 5.81
C HIS A 138 -4.70 5.47 5.30
N TRP A 139 -5.71 4.90 4.63
CA TRP A 139 -6.77 5.68 3.96
C TRP A 139 -7.49 6.69 4.86
N ARG A 140 -7.65 6.42 6.14
CA ARG A 140 -8.21 7.36 7.13
C ARG A 140 -7.30 8.54 7.42
N LEU A 141 -6.05 8.47 7.02
CA LEU A 141 -4.98 9.39 7.41
C LEU A 141 -4.46 10.23 6.25
N LEU A 142 -4.94 9.97 5.03
CA LEU A 142 -4.50 10.67 3.81
C LEU A 142 -4.74 12.18 3.90
N ASP A 143 -5.93 12.60 4.35
CA ASP A 143 -6.26 14.02 4.52
C ASP A 143 -5.43 14.67 5.61
N THR A 144 -5.21 13.95 6.71
CA THR A 144 -4.37 14.43 7.81
C THR A 144 -2.90 14.57 7.37
N LEU A 145 -2.38 13.61 6.61
CA LEU A 145 -1.02 13.69 6.08
C LEU A 145 -0.88 14.90 5.14
N GLN A 146 -1.83 15.08 4.19
CA GLN A 146 -1.81 16.20 3.26
C GLN A 146 -1.92 17.55 3.95
N SER A 147 -2.78 17.67 4.97
CA SER A 147 -2.99 18.94 5.68
C SER A 147 -1.83 19.31 6.58
N ARG A 148 -1.23 18.34 7.29
CA ARG A 148 -0.09 18.59 8.18
C ARG A 148 1.23 18.78 7.42
N PHE A 149 1.38 18.14 6.26
CA PHE A 149 2.60 18.17 5.46
C PHE A 149 2.27 18.53 4.00
N PRO A 150 1.97 19.80 3.71
CA PRO A 150 1.47 20.22 2.40
C PRO A 150 2.45 20.04 1.24
N LYS A 151 3.74 19.88 1.53
CA LYS A 151 4.76 19.56 0.51
C LYS A 151 4.73 18.11 0.03
N VAL A 152 4.07 17.21 0.76
CA VAL A 152 3.93 15.79 0.37
C VAL A 152 2.90 15.69 -0.73
N LYS A 153 3.19 14.95 -1.79
CA LYS A 153 2.23 14.63 -2.85
C LYS A 153 1.48 13.35 -2.48
N VAL A 154 0.38 13.50 -1.73
CA VAL A 154 -0.36 12.36 -1.18
C VAL A 154 -1.14 11.63 -2.27
N GLU A 155 -0.85 10.35 -2.47
CA GLU A 155 -1.57 9.45 -3.38
C GLU A 155 -2.63 8.63 -2.65
N ARG A 156 -3.88 8.67 -3.16
CA ARG A 156 -5.07 8.11 -2.51
C ARG A 156 -5.47 6.72 -2.99
N GLY A 157 -4.92 6.28 -4.10
CA GLY A 157 -5.34 5.05 -4.77
C GLY A 157 -4.48 3.81 -4.47
N PRO A 158 -3.16 3.92 -4.55
CA PRO A 158 -2.27 2.76 -4.44
C PRO A 158 -2.16 2.27 -2.98
N ILE A 159 -1.99 0.96 -2.80
CA ILE A 159 -1.72 0.35 -1.49
C ILE A 159 -0.27 0.59 -1.03
N TYR A 160 0.63 0.84 -1.95
CA TYR A 160 1.97 1.37 -1.67
C TYR A 160 2.45 2.26 -2.83
N VAL A 161 3.39 3.14 -2.54
CA VAL A 161 4.01 4.08 -3.48
C VAL A 161 5.51 3.99 -3.33
N GLN A 162 6.21 3.91 -4.47
CA GLN A 162 7.64 4.09 -4.58
C GLN A 162 7.93 5.45 -5.22
N ASP A 163 8.80 6.24 -4.60
CA ASP A 163 9.34 7.47 -5.16
C ASP A 163 10.85 7.54 -4.89
N GLY A 164 11.62 7.08 -5.88
CA GLY A 164 13.07 6.91 -5.73
C GLY A 164 13.40 5.88 -4.67
N THR A 165 14.17 6.31 -3.66
CA THR A 165 14.57 5.46 -2.53
C THR A 165 13.55 5.40 -1.39
N VAL A 166 12.46 6.16 -1.48
CA VAL A 166 11.41 6.21 -0.45
C VAL A 166 10.21 5.38 -0.88
N TRP A 167 9.76 4.48 0.02
CA TRP A 167 8.61 3.61 -0.20
C TRP A 167 7.62 3.81 0.94
N THR A 168 6.34 3.95 0.64
CA THR A 168 5.30 4.15 1.64
C THR A 168 4.11 3.23 1.38
N SER A 169 3.50 2.65 2.40
CA SER A 169 2.33 1.79 2.26
C SER A 169 1.15 2.21 3.12
N ALA A 170 -0.01 1.77 2.68
CA ALA A 170 -1.30 2.22 3.17
C ALA A 170 -1.72 1.65 4.53
N GLY A 171 -1.20 0.52 4.96
CA GLY A 171 -1.60 -0.07 6.24
C GLY A 171 -1.24 -1.52 6.38
N VAL A 172 -1.53 -2.08 7.53
CA VAL A 172 -1.06 -3.36 8.06
C VAL A 172 -0.75 -4.41 7.00
N SER A 173 -1.78 -4.88 6.32
CA SER A 173 -1.62 -5.94 5.32
C SER A 173 -0.96 -5.44 4.03
N SER A 174 -1.03 -4.14 3.70
CA SER A 174 -0.28 -3.57 2.57
C SER A 174 1.21 -3.39 2.88
N GLY A 175 1.61 -3.43 4.15
CA GLY A 175 3.00 -3.57 4.55
C GLY A 175 3.59 -4.89 4.10
N PHE A 176 2.78 -5.96 4.09
CA PHE A 176 3.20 -7.27 3.58
C PHE A 176 3.34 -7.28 2.06
N ASP A 177 2.39 -6.66 1.34
CA ASP A 177 2.50 -6.49 -0.12
C ASP A 177 3.74 -5.67 -0.48
N LEU A 178 4.00 -4.60 0.27
CA LEU A 178 5.22 -3.81 0.10
C LEU A 178 6.47 -4.64 0.39
N THR A 179 6.49 -5.46 1.43
CA THR A 179 7.64 -6.33 1.75
C THR A 179 7.88 -7.35 0.66
N LEU A 180 6.83 -7.95 0.08
CA LEU A 180 6.96 -8.83 -1.08
C LEU A 180 7.51 -8.08 -2.30
N ALA A 181 7.09 -6.83 -2.53
CA ALA A 181 7.64 -5.99 -3.60
C ALA A 181 9.13 -5.66 -3.36
N LEU A 182 9.56 -5.49 -2.12
CA LEU A 182 10.97 -5.33 -1.78
C LEU A 182 11.77 -6.62 -2.02
N VAL A 183 11.20 -7.79 -1.72
CA VAL A 183 11.81 -9.10 -2.05
C VAL A 183 11.93 -9.27 -3.56
N GLU A 184 10.92 -8.82 -4.33
CA GLU A 184 10.96 -8.83 -5.80
C GLU A 184 12.05 -7.89 -6.35
N ASP A 185 12.17 -6.68 -5.81
CA ASP A 185 13.19 -5.69 -6.18
C ASP A 185 14.62 -6.21 -5.89
N ASP A 186 14.80 -6.92 -4.79
CA ASP A 186 16.10 -7.42 -4.34
C ASP A 186 16.52 -8.74 -5.00
N HIS A 187 15.59 -9.66 -5.24
CA HIS A 187 15.90 -11.03 -5.63
C HIS A 187 15.07 -11.55 -6.80
N GLY A 188 14.23 -10.71 -7.37
CA GLY A 188 13.42 -11.01 -8.54
C GLY A 188 12.10 -11.72 -8.24
N PHE A 189 11.26 -11.76 -9.27
CA PHE A 189 9.88 -12.23 -9.23
C PHE A 189 9.71 -13.66 -8.68
N THR A 190 10.62 -14.58 -9.05
CA THR A 190 10.48 -16.00 -8.68
C THR A 190 10.51 -16.19 -7.17
N LEU A 191 11.48 -15.58 -6.47
CA LEU A 191 11.56 -15.71 -5.02
C LEU A 191 10.34 -15.04 -4.34
N ALA A 192 9.95 -13.83 -4.77
CA ALA A 192 8.80 -13.15 -4.21
C ALA A 192 7.50 -13.95 -4.39
N ARG A 193 7.30 -14.57 -5.57
CA ARG A 193 6.17 -15.46 -5.84
C ARG A 193 6.17 -16.67 -4.92
N ASP A 194 7.30 -17.32 -4.75
CA ASP A 194 7.42 -18.54 -3.95
C ASP A 194 7.16 -18.24 -2.47
N VAL A 195 7.67 -17.10 -1.96
CA VAL A 195 7.35 -16.60 -0.62
C VAL A 195 5.84 -16.34 -0.46
N ALA A 196 5.23 -15.64 -1.42
CA ALA A 196 3.81 -15.35 -1.38
C ALA A 196 2.96 -16.62 -1.42
N GLN A 197 3.33 -17.60 -2.25
CA GLN A 197 2.64 -18.88 -2.37
C GLN A 197 2.70 -19.68 -1.07
N ASP A 198 3.88 -19.79 -0.45
CA ASP A 198 4.08 -20.53 0.81
C ASP A 198 3.32 -19.89 1.98
N LEU A 199 3.24 -18.56 2.01
CA LEU A 199 2.50 -17.82 3.03
C LEU A 199 1.00 -17.68 2.70
N VAL A 200 0.54 -18.29 1.59
CA VAL A 200 -0.85 -18.19 1.10
C VAL A 200 -1.29 -16.73 0.94
N MET A 201 -0.38 -15.89 0.47
CA MET A 201 -0.60 -14.47 0.23
C MET A 201 -0.74 -14.19 -1.27
N PHE A 202 -1.43 -13.11 -1.61
CA PHE A 202 -1.36 -12.58 -2.98
C PHE A 202 0.00 -11.92 -3.19
N LEU A 203 0.73 -12.30 -4.23
CA LEU A 203 1.95 -11.59 -4.62
C LEU A 203 1.63 -10.13 -5.02
N ARG A 204 0.49 -9.95 -5.67
CA ARG A 204 -0.06 -8.65 -6.04
C ARG A 204 -1.55 -8.63 -5.75
N ARG A 205 -1.97 -7.76 -4.86
CA ARG A 205 -3.41 -7.56 -4.66
C ARG A 205 -3.96 -6.72 -5.80
N PRO A 206 -5.07 -7.16 -6.38
CA PRO A 206 -5.81 -6.32 -7.31
C PRO A 206 -6.43 -5.14 -6.56
N GLY A 207 -6.21 -3.93 -7.05
CA GLY A 207 -6.89 -2.71 -6.62
C GLY A 207 -6.19 -1.84 -5.58
N GLY A 208 -6.56 -0.57 -5.57
CA GLY A 208 -6.08 0.42 -4.61
C GLY A 208 -6.74 0.26 -3.23
N GLN A 209 -6.14 0.83 -2.20
CA GLN A 209 -6.66 0.83 -0.83
C GLN A 209 -8.09 1.40 -0.73
N SER A 210 -8.44 2.38 -1.54
CA SER A 210 -9.77 2.96 -1.57
C SER A 210 -10.84 1.95 -2.02
N GLN A 211 -10.50 1.07 -2.98
CA GLN A 211 -11.39 0.01 -3.45
C GLN A 211 -11.58 -1.06 -2.38
N PHE A 212 -10.51 -1.50 -1.73
CA PHE A 212 -10.59 -2.47 -0.65
C PHE A 212 -11.37 -1.93 0.55
N SER A 213 -11.13 -0.69 0.94
CA SER A 213 -11.88 -0.05 2.03
C SER A 213 -13.36 0.15 1.69
N ARG A 214 -13.70 0.46 0.42
CA ARG A 214 -15.11 0.53 -0.05
C ARG A 214 -15.80 -0.82 0.00
N TYR A 215 -15.12 -1.88 -0.41
CA TYR A 215 -15.67 -3.24 -0.33
C TYR A 215 -15.92 -3.65 1.12
N LEU A 216 -14.98 -3.38 2.04
CA LEU A 216 -15.14 -3.66 3.47
C LEU A 216 -16.16 -2.74 4.14
N LEU A 217 -16.23 -1.46 3.78
CA LEU A 217 -17.26 -0.54 4.26
C LEU A 217 -18.65 -0.98 3.80
N ASN A 218 -18.77 -1.56 2.60
CA ASN A 218 -19.99 -2.14 2.12
C ASN A 218 -20.38 -3.42 2.88
N GLN A 219 -19.41 -4.25 3.25
CA GLN A 219 -19.67 -5.44 4.09
C GLN A 219 -20.09 -5.07 5.52
N ALA A 220 -19.60 -3.96 6.06
CA ALA A 220 -19.90 -3.50 7.40
C ALA A 220 -21.30 -2.84 7.53
N LYS A 221 -21.91 -2.41 6.42
CA LYS A 221 -23.26 -1.84 6.42
C LYS A 221 -24.33 -2.95 6.47
N ARG A 222 -25.48 -2.64 7.05
CA ARG A 222 -26.61 -3.60 7.13
C ARG A 222 -27.00 -4.09 5.73
N PRO A 223 -27.39 -5.39 5.58
CA PRO A 223 -27.90 -5.90 4.32
C PRO A 223 -29.03 -5.02 3.78
N GLY A 224 -29.03 -4.73 2.49
CA GLY A 224 -30.05 -3.89 1.87
C GLY A 224 -29.87 -3.77 0.37
N PRO A 225 -30.92 -3.32 -0.37
CA PRO A 225 -30.94 -3.30 -1.83
C PRO A 225 -29.76 -2.53 -2.47
N ILE A 226 -29.31 -1.45 -1.83
CA ILE A 226 -28.19 -0.63 -2.34
C ILE A 226 -26.87 -1.38 -2.19
N ARG A 227 -26.67 -2.11 -1.09
CA ARG A 227 -25.47 -2.91 -0.87
C ARG A 227 -25.36 -4.05 -1.90
N ASP A 228 -26.48 -4.76 -2.11
CA ASP A 228 -26.50 -5.87 -3.06
C ASP A 228 -26.28 -5.35 -4.48
N LEU A 229 -26.83 -4.17 -4.79
CA LEU A 229 -26.58 -3.47 -6.05
C LEU A 229 -25.10 -3.07 -6.22
N GLN A 230 -24.42 -2.58 -5.19
CA GLN A 230 -23.00 -2.25 -5.25
C GLN A 230 -22.15 -3.49 -5.57
N SER A 231 -22.40 -4.62 -4.91
CA SER A 231 -21.71 -5.88 -5.22
C SER A 231 -21.96 -6.30 -6.65
N TRP A 232 -23.20 -6.23 -7.11
CA TRP A 232 -23.55 -6.55 -8.49
C TRP A 232 -22.88 -5.61 -9.50
N ILE A 233 -22.78 -4.29 -9.24
CA ILE A 233 -22.07 -3.34 -10.10
C ILE A 233 -20.60 -3.77 -10.27
N LEU A 234 -19.91 -4.12 -9.18
CA LEU A 234 -18.50 -4.52 -9.22
C LEU A 234 -18.26 -5.79 -10.04
N GLU A 235 -19.23 -6.70 -10.05
CA GLU A 235 -19.19 -7.93 -10.85
C GLU A 235 -19.58 -7.73 -12.33
N ASN A 236 -20.19 -6.58 -12.68
CA ASN A 236 -20.81 -6.35 -13.98
C ASN A 236 -20.37 -5.05 -14.67
N LEU A 237 -19.11 -4.63 -14.48
CA LEU A 237 -18.59 -3.31 -14.93
C LEU A 237 -18.72 -3.05 -16.43
N ALA A 238 -18.68 -4.10 -17.26
CA ALA A 238 -18.79 -4.00 -18.71
C ALA A 238 -20.24 -3.76 -19.20
N ARG A 239 -21.23 -3.90 -18.32
CA ARG A 239 -22.65 -3.71 -18.68
C ARG A 239 -23.03 -2.23 -18.70
N ASP A 240 -24.24 -1.95 -19.21
CA ASP A 240 -24.88 -0.64 -19.06
C ASP A 240 -25.25 -0.43 -17.58
N LEU A 241 -24.52 0.47 -16.95
CA LEU A 241 -24.66 0.88 -15.53
C LEU A 241 -25.17 2.31 -15.44
N SER A 242 -26.01 2.74 -16.41
CA SER A 242 -26.71 4.04 -16.35
C SER A 242 -27.58 4.12 -15.08
N VAL A 243 -27.80 5.35 -14.62
CA VAL A 243 -28.60 5.60 -13.41
C VAL A 243 -29.99 4.99 -13.54
N GLU A 244 -30.56 5.05 -14.74
CA GLU A 244 -31.87 4.51 -15.08
C GLU A 244 -31.89 2.99 -14.88
N LYS A 245 -30.91 2.28 -15.45
CA LYS A 245 -30.80 0.80 -15.34
C LYS A 245 -30.53 0.33 -13.90
N LEU A 246 -29.74 1.09 -13.16
CA LEU A 246 -29.46 0.79 -11.77
C LEU A 246 -30.69 1.04 -10.87
N ALA A 247 -31.44 2.10 -11.15
CA ALA A 247 -32.67 2.44 -10.45
C ALA A 247 -33.76 1.38 -10.71
N ASP A 248 -33.95 0.96 -11.97
CA ASP A 248 -34.89 -0.12 -12.36
C ASP A 248 -34.58 -1.42 -11.59
N ARG A 249 -33.29 -1.75 -11.45
CA ARG A 249 -32.87 -3.00 -10.76
C ARG A 249 -33.24 -3.04 -9.30
N VAL A 250 -33.36 -1.90 -8.64
CA VAL A 250 -33.79 -1.77 -7.24
C VAL A 250 -35.21 -1.26 -7.08
N ALA A 251 -35.99 -1.27 -8.17
CA ALA A 251 -37.38 -0.83 -8.22
C ALA A 251 -37.61 0.59 -7.66
N MET A 252 -36.71 1.53 -8.01
CA MET A 252 -36.77 2.93 -7.61
C MET A 252 -36.87 3.85 -8.84
N SER A 253 -37.47 5.04 -8.67
CA SER A 253 -37.30 6.09 -9.68
C SER A 253 -35.83 6.59 -9.69
N PRO A 254 -35.29 7.05 -10.83
CA PRO A 254 -33.89 7.51 -10.93
C PRO A 254 -33.54 8.60 -9.91
N ARG A 255 -34.46 9.53 -9.64
CA ARG A 255 -34.27 10.59 -8.65
C ARG A 255 -34.20 10.06 -7.22
N ASN A 256 -35.10 9.14 -6.85
CA ASN A 256 -35.09 8.53 -5.52
C ASN A 256 -33.86 7.64 -5.36
N PHE A 257 -33.53 6.84 -6.38
CA PHE A 257 -32.33 5.99 -6.38
C PHE A 257 -31.06 6.83 -6.14
N THR A 258 -30.83 7.88 -6.92
CA THR A 258 -29.66 8.75 -6.75
C THR A 258 -29.57 9.31 -5.32
N ARG A 259 -30.70 9.78 -4.76
CA ARG A 259 -30.74 10.31 -3.40
C ARG A 259 -30.41 9.23 -2.34
N VAL A 260 -31.03 8.05 -2.44
CA VAL A 260 -30.82 6.95 -1.49
C VAL A 260 -29.41 6.41 -1.61
N PHE A 261 -28.94 6.14 -2.83
CA PHE A 261 -27.59 5.65 -3.10
C PHE A 261 -26.54 6.61 -2.54
N THR A 262 -26.64 7.92 -2.85
CA THR A 262 -25.68 8.92 -2.35
C THR A 262 -25.70 9.01 -0.82
N ARG A 263 -26.88 8.98 -0.20
CA ARG A 263 -26.99 8.99 1.27
C ARG A 263 -26.34 7.76 1.91
N GLU A 264 -26.44 6.58 1.29
CA GLU A 264 -25.91 5.35 1.85
C GLU A 264 -24.43 5.10 1.51
N THR A 265 -23.93 5.72 0.43
CA THR A 265 -22.57 5.46 -0.06
C THR A 265 -21.63 6.68 0.01
N ASP A 266 -22.17 7.87 0.35
CA ASP A 266 -21.51 9.16 0.32
C ASP A 266 -20.93 9.52 -1.08
N THR A 267 -21.42 8.83 -2.13
CA THR A 267 -20.94 8.99 -3.50
C THR A 267 -22.11 8.87 -4.48
N PRO A 268 -22.27 9.78 -5.47
CA PRO A 268 -23.28 9.64 -6.51
C PRO A 268 -23.09 8.35 -7.33
N PRO A 269 -24.18 7.69 -7.81
CA PRO A 269 -24.10 6.42 -8.53
C PRO A 269 -23.15 6.44 -9.74
N ALA A 270 -23.24 7.47 -10.59
CA ALA A 270 -22.38 7.59 -11.77
C ALA A 270 -20.90 7.70 -11.42
N LYS A 271 -20.58 8.43 -10.35
CA LYS A 271 -19.20 8.55 -9.84
C LYS A 271 -18.72 7.24 -9.26
N PHE A 272 -19.56 6.52 -8.53
CA PHE A 272 -19.23 5.18 -8.02
C PHE A 272 -18.88 4.20 -9.16
N VAL A 273 -19.69 4.18 -10.22
CA VAL A 273 -19.43 3.33 -11.40
C VAL A 273 -18.14 3.73 -12.11
N GLU A 274 -17.90 5.03 -12.32
CA GLU A 274 -16.67 5.51 -12.96
C GLU A 274 -15.43 5.09 -12.18
N GLU A 275 -15.43 5.30 -10.87
CA GLU A 275 -14.31 4.92 -10.01
C GLU A 275 -14.09 3.41 -9.97
N ALA A 276 -15.15 2.61 -9.93
CA ALA A 276 -15.07 1.15 -9.98
C ALA A 276 -14.49 0.65 -11.33
N ARG A 277 -14.89 1.26 -12.45
CA ARG A 277 -14.33 0.97 -13.77
C ARG A 277 -12.86 1.38 -13.88
N LEU A 278 -12.51 2.54 -13.34
CA LEU A 278 -11.13 3.03 -13.32
C LEU A 278 -10.22 2.07 -12.54
N ASP A 279 -10.67 1.63 -11.38
CA ASP A 279 -9.92 0.68 -10.56
C ASP A 279 -9.73 -0.67 -11.26
N ALA A 280 -10.76 -1.20 -11.90
CA ALA A 280 -10.66 -2.43 -12.68
C ALA A 280 -9.71 -2.28 -13.89
N ALA A 281 -9.69 -1.12 -14.54
CA ALA A 281 -8.78 -0.85 -15.65
C ALA A 281 -7.32 -0.77 -15.18
N ARG A 282 -7.06 -0.16 -14.02
CA ARG A 282 -5.73 -0.12 -13.41
C ARG A 282 -5.19 -1.54 -13.18
N GLN A 283 -6.00 -2.41 -12.57
CA GLN A 283 -5.62 -3.80 -12.34
C GLN A 283 -5.19 -4.53 -13.62
N ARG A 284 -5.98 -4.40 -14.69
CA ARG A 284 -5.68 -5.04 -15.98
C ARG A 284 -4.42 -4.49 -16.62
N LEU A 285 -4.18 -3.17 -16.49
CA LEU A 285 -2.97 -2.52 -16.98
C LEU A 285 -1.72 -2.95 -16.20
N GLU A 286 -1.83 -3.16 -14.90
CA GLU A 286 -0.75 -3.65 -14.04
C GLU A 286 -0.35 -5.10 -14.36
N GLN A 287 -1.29 -5.92 -14.83
CA GLN A 287 -1.02 -7.28 -15.30
C GLN A 287 -0.28 -7.34 -16.66
N GLY A 288 -0.31 -6.26 -17.43
CA GLY A 288 0.55 -6.04 -18.60
C GLY A 288 0.23 -6.80 -19.88
N THR A 289 -0.74 -7.70 -19.89
CA THR A 289 -0.98 -8.65 -21.02
C THR A 289 -1.99 -8.18 -22.06
N GLU A 290 -2.86 -7.23 -21.72
CA GLU A 290 -3.99 -6.82 -22.56
C GLU A 290 -3.73 -5.50 -23.31
N GLY A 291 -4.25 -5.38 -24.54
CA GLY A 291 -4.29 -4.13 -25.29
C GLY A 291 -5.20 -3.09 -24.64
N LEU A 292 -4.93 -1.79 -24.81
CA LEU A 292 -5.74 -0.71 -24.22
C LEU A 292 -7.21 -0.79 -24.61
N GLU A 293 -7.51 -1.18 -25.85
CA GLU A 293 -8.88 -1.34 -26.32
C GLU A 293 -9.58 -2.49 -25.60
N GLN A 294 -8.90 -3.61 -25.41
CA GLN A 294 -9.43 -4.76 -24.66
C GLN A 294 -9.72 -4.38 -23.19
N VAL A 295 -8.80 -3.67 -22.56
CA VAL A 295 -8.99 -3.15 -21.20
C VAL A 295 -10.21 -2.22 -21.14
N ALA A 296 -10.35 -1.29 -22.09
CA ALA A 296 -11.46 -0.35 -22.12
C ALA A 296 -12.83 -1.04 -22.25
N VAL A 297 -12.92 -2.03 -23.14
CA VAL A 297 -14.16 -2.82 -23.35
C VAL A 297 -14.47 -3.65 -22.10
N ALA A 298 -13.49 -4.39 -21.59
CA ALA A 298 -13.67 -5.29 -20.45
C ALA A 298 -14.06 -4.55 -19.15
N THR A 299 -13.67 -3.29 -19.04
CA THR A 299 -13.97 -2.46 -17.85
C THR A 299 -15.12 -1.48 -18.07
N GLY A 300 -15.80 -1.54 -19.21
CA GLY A 300 -17.02 -0.77 -19.49
C GLY A 300 -16.79 0.68 -19.92
N PHE A 301 -15.56 1.08 -20.28
CA PHE A 301 -15.30 2.38 -20.92
C PHE A 301 -15.69 2.41 -22.41
N GLY A 302 -15.89 1.24 -23.02
CA GLY A 302 -16.30 1.06 -24.40
C GLY A 302 -15.17 1.20 -25.42
N ASN A 303 -14.27 2.17 -25.27
CA ASN A 303 -13.11 2.35 -26.13
C ASN A 303 -11.92 2.99 -25.38
N SER A 304 -10.73 2.89 -25.98
CA SER A 304 -9.48 3.39 -25.41
C SER A 304 -9.44 4.92 -25.23
N LEU A 305 -10.19 5.69 -26.05
CA LEU A 305 -10.25 7.14 -25.93
C LEU A 305 -10.96 7.57 -24.62
N ASN A 306 -12.08 6.92 -24.31
CA ASN A 306 -12.80 7.17 -23.06
C ASN A 306 -11.97 6.75 -21.84
N LEU A 307 -11.32 5.59 -21.91
CA LEU A 307 -10.38 5.12 -20.90
C LEU A 307 -9.29 6.18 -20.65
N ARG A 308 -8.66 6.69 -21.71
CA ARG A 308 -7.62 7.70 -21.63
C ARG A 308 -8.12 8.99 -20.96
N ARG A 309 -9.28 9.53 -21.36
CA ARG A 309 -9.86 10.75 -20.76
C ARG A 309 -10.10 10.60 -19.25
N VAL A 310 -10.56 9.43 -18.82
CA VAL A 310 -10.82 9.17 -17.40
C VAL A 310 -9.52 9.03 -16.62
N PHE A 311 -8.50 8.36 -17.19
CA PHE A 311 -7.18 8.27 -16.59
C PHE A 311 -6.53 9.64 -16.42
N GLU A 312 -6.48 10.46 -17.48
CA GLU A 312 -5.90 11.81 -17.44
C GLU A 312 -6.62 12.69 -16.40
N ARG A 313 -7.97 12.64 -16.37
CA ARG A 313 -8.75 13.43 -15.41
C ARG A 313 -8.55 13.02 -13.95
N ASN A 314 -8.45 11.73 -13.65
CA ASN A 314 -8.42 11.23 -12.28
C ASN A 314 -7.01 10.95 -11.76
N LEU A 315 -6.06 10.60 -12.64
CA LEU A 315 -4.72 10.16 -12.27
C LEU A 315 -3.62 11.07 -12.81
N GLN A 316 -3.96 12.03 -13.67
CA GLN A 316 -3.00 12.91 -14.39
C GLN A 316 -1.94 12.12 -15.17
N LEU A 317 -2.30 10.92 -15.63
CA LEU A 317 -1.49 10.00 -16.40
C LEU A 317 -2.34 9.40 -17.51
N THR A 318 -1.71 9.08 -18.65
CA THR A 318 -2.34 8.23 -19.65
C THR A 318 -2.32 6.75 -19.22
N PRO A 319 -3.19 5.88 -19.75
CA PRO A 319 -3.14 4.44 -19.48
C PRO A 319 -1.79 3.80 -19.86
N THR A 320 -1.11 4.31 -20.89
CA THR A 320 0.21 3.83 -21.31
C THR A 320 1.27 4.20 -20.27
N GLU A 321 1.34 5.48 -19.86
CA GLU A 321 2.25 5.93 -18.81
C GLU A 321 1.99 5.22 -17.48
N TYR A 322 0.71 4.94 -17.18
CA TYR A 322 0.33 4.18 -16.00
C TYR A 322 0.90 2.75 -16.09
N ARG A 323 0.71 2.07 -17.22
CA ARG A 323 1.27 0.74 -17.46
C ARG A 323 2.81 0.74 -17.35
N GLU A 324 3.49 1.67 -17.99
CA GLU A 324 4.96 1.77 -17.94
C GLU A 324 5.51 1.96 -16.53
N ARG A 325 4.75 2.65 -15.67
CA ARG A 325 5.14 2.91 -14.28
C ARG A 325 4.82 1.77 -13.32
N PHE A 326 3.72 1.07 -13.55
CA PHE A 326 3.15 0.11 -12.59
C PHE A 326 3.05 -1.32 -13.11
N CYS A 327 3.23 -1.54 -14.41
CA CYS A 327 3.39 -2.89 -14.94
C CYS A 327 4.79 -3.37 -14.59
N SER A 328 4.88 -4.46 -13.85
CA SER A 328 6.15 -5.15 -13.69
C SER A 328 6.60 -5.62 -15.06
N ARG A 329 7.76 -5.15 -15.50
CA ARG A 329 8.40 -5.65 -16.71
C ARG A 329 8.62 -7.15 -16.56
N ILE A 330 7.67 -7.93 -17.06
CA ILE A 330 7.96 -9.26 -17.54
C ILE A 330 8.72 -9.01 -18.87
N LEU A 331 9.99 -8.73 -18.77
CA LEU A 331 10.88 -8.82 -19.91
C LEU A 331 11.36 -10.27 -19.99
N ALA A 332 11.13 -10.83 -21.15
CA ALA A 332 11.49 -12.14 -21.67
C ALA A 332 12.89 -12.61 -21.31
#